data_a7db9ecb1d4da9c6521ce6c6d415a796
#
_entry.id   a7db9ecb1d4da9c6521ce6c6d415a796
#
_cell.length_a   1.000
_cell.length_b   1.000
_cell.length_c   1.000
_cell.angle_alpha   90.00
_cell.angle_beta   90.00
_cell.angle_gamma   90.00
#
_symmetry.space_group_name_H-M   'P 1'
#
loop_
_entity.id
_entity.type
_entity.pdbx_description
1 polymer ?
#
loop_
_entity_poly.entity_id
_entity_poly.type
_entity_poly.pdbx_seq_one_letter_code
_entity_poly.pdbx_strand_id
1 'polypeptide(L)'
;MVSTALAALLVVVISTRTLDAPRLDYVATLTDEKSQTALVLTGDTNRKALTVRMVGNAPVPLDKSLELWAVPKQGNPRSLGLLADRGEVKLALTSNAIGDDVALLAVTLEPKGGSPNPNGPTGPILYKGAWVRVM
;
A
#
# COMPACT_ATOMS: atom_id res chain seq x y z
N MET A 1 35.37 33.48 7.81
CA MET A 1 35.59 32.47 6.78
C MET A 1 35.06 31.10 7.12
N VAL A 2 35.18 30.67 8.37
CA VAL A 2 34.62 29.38 8.82
C VAL A 2 33.09 29.36 8.73
N SER A 3 32.41 30.49 8.96
CA SER A 3 30.96 30.60 8.90
C SER A 3 30.38 30.41 7.50
N THR A 4 31.11 30.79 6.46
CA THR A 4 30.65 30.64 5.08
C THR A 4 30.62 29.17 4.64
N ALA A 5 31.63 28.38 5.01
CA ALA A 5 31.69 26.96 4.72
C ALA A 5 30.58 26.18 5.44
N LEU A 6 30.29 26.54 6.70
CA LEU A 6 29.20 25.93 7.46
C LEU A 6 27.84 26.23 6.86
N ALA A 7 27.61 27.48 6.38
CA ALA A 7 26.35 27.83 5.74
C ALA A 7 26.12 27.05 4.44
N ALA A 8 27.16 26.86 3.63
CA ALA A 8 27.08 26.09 2.40
C ALA A 8 26.74 24.62 2.67
N LEU A 9 27.34 24.03 3.71
CA LEU A 9 27.07 22.65 4.10
C LEU A 9 25.61 22.48 4.58
N LEU A 10 25.08 23.45 5.32
CA LEU A 10 23.70 23.44 5.78
C LEU A 10 22.72 23.49 4.60
N VAL A 11 22.96 24.31 3.60
CA VAL A 11 22.13 24.40 2.39
C VAL A 11 22.07 23.07 1.66
N VAL A 12 23.21 22.38 1.51
CA VAL A 12 23.26 21.06 0.86
C VAL A 12 22.44 20.04 1.63
N VAL A 13 22.51 20.01 2.96
CA VAL A 13 21.75 19.09 3.81
C VAL A 13 20.25 19.35 3.67
N ILE A 14 19.82 20.60 3.65
CA ILE A 14 18.40 20.96 3.50
C ILE A 14 17.88 20.53 2.13
N SER A 15 18.66 20.75 1.07
CA SER A 15 18.30 20.34 -0.29
C SER A 15 18.13 18.83 -0.39
N THR A 16 19.02 18.06 0.22
CA THR A 16 18.95 16.60 0.25
C THR A 16 17.68 16.12 0.95
N ARG A 17 17.33 16.73 2.09
CA ARG A 17 16.10 16.39 2.82
C ARG A 17 14.84 16.71 2.02
N THR A 18 14.84 17.80 1.27
CA THR A 18 13.72 18.19 0.43
C THR A 18 13.50 17.17 -0.69
N LEU A 19 14.59 16.65 -1.29
CA LEU A 19 14.54 15.64 -2.34
C LEU A 19 14.01 14.29 -1.82
N ASP A 20 14.23 14.00 -0.54
CA ASP A 20 13.79 12.75 0.10
C ASP A 20 12.40 12.87 0.76
N ALA A 21 11.71 13.99 0.59
CA ALA A 21 10.39 14.20 1.17
C ALA A 21 9.37 13.18 0.62
N PRO A 22 8.45 12.66 1.45
CA PRO A 22 7.41 11.76 0.99
C PRO A 22 6.55 12.40 -0.09
N ARG A 23 6.19 11.60 -1.10
CA ARG A 23 5.39 12.06 -2.22
C ARG A 23 4.21 11.11 -2.40
N LEU A 24 3.02 11.58 -2.00
CA LEU A 24 1.80 10.79 -2.09
C LEU A 24 1.20 10.94 -3.48
N ASP A 25 1.47 9.98 -4.35
CA ASP A 25 0.98 9.98 -5.73
C ASP A 25 -0.34 9.26 -5.88
N TYR A 26 -0.60 8.29 -5.00
CA TYR A 26 -1.78 7.44 -5.06
C TYR A 26 -2.40 7.29 -3.69
N VAL A 27 -3.71 7.14 -3.67
CA VAL A 27 -4.46 6.81 -2.47
C VAL A 27 -5.52 5.75 -2.79
N ALA A 28 -5.88 4.97 -1.78
CA ALA A 28 -7.03 4.10 -1.81
C ALA A 28 -7.64 4.03 -0.42
N THR A 29 -8.96 4.05 -0.37
CA THR A 29 -9.72 3.79 0.84
C THR A 29 -10.50 2.52 0.60
N LEU A 30 -10.22 1.47 1.38
CA LEU A 30 -10.90 0.20 1.23
C LEU A 30 -11.98 0.07 2.30
N THR A 31 -13.16 -0.27 1.84
CA THR A 31 -14.35 -0.34 2.69
C THR A 31 -14.91 -1.75 2.72
N ASP A 32 -15.63 -2.06 3.79
CA ASP A 32 -16.37 -3.31 3.89
C ASP A 32 -17.71 -3.23 3.14
N GLU A 33 -18.52 -4.27 3.21
CA GLU A 33 -19.83 -4.34 2.53
C GLU A 33 -20.83 -3.31 3.05
N LYS A 34 -20.59 -2.73 4.25
CA LYS A 34 -21.42 -1.67 4.83
C LYS A 34 -20.85 -0.28 4.54
N SER A 35 -19.88 -0.17 3.64
CA SER A 35 -19.20 1.08 3.26
C SER A 35 -18.44 1.75 4.39
N GLN A 36 -18.06 0.98 5.42
CA GLN A 36 -17.23 1.47 6.50
C GLN A 36 -15.75 1.31 6.13
N THR A 37 -14.96 2.36 6.36
CA THR A 37 -13.54 2.34 6.04
C THR A 37 -12.81 1.35 6.93
N ALA A 38 -12.14 0.38 6.32
CA ALA A 38 -11.35 -0.63 7.01
C ALA A 38 -9.86 -0.32 6.98
N LEU A 39 -9.37 0.20 5.85
CA LEU A 39 -7.97 0.59 5.72
C LEU A 39 -7.79 1.71 4.69
N VAL A 40 -6.69 2.44 4.87
CA VAL A 40 -6.29 3.53 3.97
C VAL A 40 -4.89 3.22 3.46
N LEU A 41 -4.71 3.36 2.15
CA LEU A 41 -3.43 3.10 1.50
C LEU A 41 -2.93 4.37 0.83
N THR A 42 -1.63 4.59 0.93
CA THR A 42 -0.95 5.68 0.23
C THR A 42 0.24 5.13 -0.52
N GLY A 43 0.41 5.57 -1.77
CA GLY A 43 1.51 5.15 -2.62
C GLY A 43 2.48 6.29 -2.89
N ASP A 44 3.76 6.02 -2.69
CA ASP A 44 4.86 6.94 -2.97
C ASP A 44 5.71 6.31 -4.07
N THR A 45 5.56 6.82 -5.30
CA THR A 45 6.30 6.29 -6.46
C THR A 45 7.78 6.62 -6.38
N ASN A 46 8.14 7.71 -5.71
CA ASN A 46 9.54 8.12 -5.53
C ASN A 46 10.30 7.12 -4.66
N ARG A 47 9.69 6.70 -3.56
CA ARG A 47 10.27 5.75 -2.60
C ARG A 47 9.92 4.31 -2.93
N LYS A 48 9.07 4.08 -3.91
CA LYS A 48 8.54 2.76 -4.29
C LYS A 48 7.95 2.04 -3.09
N ALA A 49 7.17 2.78 -2.30
CA ALA A 49 6.58 2.28 -1.07
C ALA A 49 5.05 2.46 -1.08
N LEU A 50 4.38 1.42 -0.64
CA LEU A 50 2.94 1.42 -0.39
C LEU A 50 2.74 1.31 1.12
N THR A 51 2.13 2.33 1.70
CA THR A 51 1.85 2.33 3.14
C THR A 51 0.39 1.95 3.35
N VAL A 52 0.15 0.93 4.15
CA VAL A 52 -1.18 0.43 4.46
C VAL A 52 -1.45 0.66 5.94
N ARG A 53 -2.48 1.46 6.24
CA ARG A 53 -2.89 1.73 7.61
C ARG A 53 -4.24 1.06 7.87
N MET A 54 -4.26 0.18 8.87
CA MET A 54 -5.50 -0.45 9.32
C MET A 54 -6.27 0.54 10.20
N VAL A 55 -7.51 0.84 9.82
CA VAL A 55 -8.38 1.77 10.55
C VAL A 55 -9.34 0.98 11.44
N GLY A 56 -9.81 -0.16 10.95
CA GLY A 56 -10.70 -1.01 11.71
C GLY A 56 -9.96 -1.95 12.65
N ASN A 57 -10.71 -2.59 13.54
CA ASN A 57 -10.19 -3.53 14.54
C ASN A 57 -10.80 -4.92 14.37
N ALA A 58 -11.13 -5.33 13.14
CA ALA A 58 -11.66 -6.66 12.91
C ALA A 58 -10.60 -7.71 13.23
N PRO A 59 -10.87 -8.65 14.14
CA PRO A 59 -9.89 -9.67 14.49
C PRO A 59 -9.67 -10.63 13.31
N VAL A 60 -8.41 -11.04 13.13
CA VAL A 60 -8.03 -12.04 12.14
C VAL A 60 -7.72 -13.34 12.88
N PRO A 61 -8.36 -14.47 12.50
CA PRO A 61 -8.03 -15.76 13.13
C PRO A 61 -6.54 -16.08 13.00
N LEU A 62 -5.99 -16.78 14.00
CA LEU A 62 -4.56 -17.09 14.05
C LEU A 62 -4.10 -18.00 12.89
N ASP A 63 -5.02 -18.78 12.32
CA ASP A 63 -4.76 -19.66 11.18
C ASP A 63 -5.02 -19.02 9.83
N LYS A 64 -5.27 -17.71 9.81
CA LYS A 64 -5.57 -16.96 8.59
C LYS A 64 -4.62 -15.79 8.42
N SER A 65 -4.57 -15.29 7.19
CA SER A 65 -3.81 -14.08 6.82
C SER A 65 -4.68 -13.16 6.00
N LEU A 66 -4.45 -11.86 6.15
CA LEU A 66 -5.02 -10.88 5.21
C LEU A 66 -4.02 -10.67 4.08
N GLU A 67 -4.49 -10.71 2.86
CA GLU A 67 -3.67 -10.51 1.67
C GLU A 67 -4.23 -9.37 0.84
N LEU A 68 -3.33 -8.46 0.40
CA LEU A 68 -3.70 -7.32 -0.43
C LEU A 68 -3.44 -7.65 -1.89
N TRP A 69 -4.40 -7.30 -2.74
CA TRP A 69 -4.36 -7.60 -4.18
C TRP A 69 -4.56 -6.36 -5.02
N ALA A 70 -3.80 -6.27 -6.11
CA ALA A 70 -4.08 -5.34 -7.19
C ALA A 70 -4.97 -6.07 -8.19
N VAL A 71 -6.15 -5.53 -8.45
CA VAL A 71 -7.12 -6.13 -9.36
C VAL A 71 -7.13 -5.33 -10.66
N PRO A 72 -6.56 -5.90 -11.74
CA PRO A 72 -6.51 -5.20 -13.02
C PRO A 72 -7.88 -5.20 -13.70
N LYS A 73 -8.02 -4.34 -14.71
CA LYS A 73 -9.23 -4.32 -15.55
C LYS A 73 -9.40 -5.60 -16.32
N GLN A 74 -8.29 -6.24 -16.70
CA GLN A 74 -8.26 -7.53 -17.38
C GLN A 74 -7.12 -8.38 -16.81
N GLY A 75 -7.35 -9.68 -16.72
CA GLY A 75 -6.35 -10.62 -16.23
C GLY A 75 -6.50 -10.92 -14.74
N ASN A 76 -5.55 -11.66 -14.22
CA ASN A 76 -5.60 -12.16 -12.85
C ASN A 76 -5.18 -11.11 -11.83
N PRO A 77 -5.75 -11.13 -10.63
CA PRO A 77 -5.25 -10.32 -9.53
C PRO A 77 -3.79 -10.62 -9.21
N ARG A 78 -3.06 -9.60 -8.80
CA ARG A 78 -1.65 -9.72 -8.41
C ARG A 78 -1.51 -9.45 -6.93
N SER A 79 -0.84 -10.33 -6.20
CA SER A 79 -0.60 -10.14 -4.77
C SER A 79 0.38 -9.01 -4.53
N LEU A 80 0.04 -8.14 -3.58
CA LEU A 80 0.91 -7.06 -3.13
C LEU A 80 1.58 -7.41 -1.79
N GLY A 81 1.11 -8.46 -1.12
CA GLY A 81 1.70 -8.92 0.13
C GLY A 81 0.68 -9.14 1.22
N LEU A 82 1.17 -9.60 2.35
CA LEU A 82 0.35 -9.86 3.53
C LEU A 82 0.26 -8.61 4.41
N LEU A 83 -0.87 -8.46 5.08
CA LEU A 83 -1.13 -7.34 5.96
C LEU A 83 -1.14 -7.80 7.41
N ALA A 84 -0.83 -6.87 8.32
CA ALA A 84 -1.08 -7.06 9.75
C ALA A 84 -2.56 -6.83 10.04
N ASP A 85 -3.03 -7.34 11.19
CA ASP A 85 -4.42 -7.15 11.62
C ASP A 85 -4.69 -5.76 12.17
N ARG A 86 -3.63 -5.02 12.50
CA ARG A 86 -3.71 -3.64 13.03
C ARG A 86 -2.43 -2.88 12.74
N GLY A 87 -2.50 -1.55 12.87
CA GLY A 87 -1.34 -0.68 12.72
C GLY A 87 -1.03 -0.40 11.26
N GLU A 88 0.25 -0.30 10.96
CA GLU A 88 0.74 0.14 9.67
C GLU A 88 1.71 -0.89 9.09
N VAL A 89 1.59 -1.17 7.80
CA VAL A 89 2.48 -2.04 7.06
C VAL A 89 2.98 -1.29 5.84
N LYS A 90 4.27 -1.43 5.54
CA LYS A 90 4.86 -0.91 4.30
C LYS A 90 5.17 -2.06 3.36
N LEU A 91 4.67 -1.94 2.14
CA LEU A 91 4.88 -2.92 1.07
C LEU A 91 5.61 -2.26 -0.09
N ALA A 92 6.22 -3.07 -0.94
CA ALA A 92 6.87 -2.55 -2.15
C ALA A 92 5.81 -2.08 -3.16
N LEU A 93 6.02 -0.89 -3.71
CA LEU A 93 5.20 -0.33 -4.78
C LEU A 93 6.00 -0.39 -6.07
N THR A 94 5.78 -1.43 -6.87
CA THR A 94 6.47 -1.61 -8.15
C THR A 94 5.47 -1.46 -9.30
N SER A 95 5.96 -1.04 -10.47
CA SER A 95 5.12 -0.91 -11.66
C SER A 95 4.54 -2.25 -12.12
N ASN A 96 5.23 -3.36 -11.82
CA ASN A 96 4.72 -4.70 -12.12
C ASN A 96 3.59 -5.12 -11.17
N ALA A 97 3.62 -4.64 -9.93
CA ALA A 97 2.58 -4.95 -8.94
C ALA A 97 1.37 -4.03 -9.11
N ILE A 98 1.61 -2.72 -9.19
CA ILE A 98 0.56 -1.73 -9.37
C ILE A 98 0.90 -0.85 -10.57
N GLY A 99 0.28 -1.13 -11.72
CA GLY A 99 0.42 -0.33 -12.93
C GLY A 99 -0.87 0.42 -13.25
N ASP A 100 -0.87 1.10 -14.40
CA ASP A 100 -2.04 1.87 -14.87
C ASP A 100 -3.23 0.97 -15.22
N ASP A 101 -3.02 -0.33 -15.32
CA ASP A 101 -4.05 -1.32 -15.57
C ASP A 101 -4.89 -1.68 -14.34
N VAL A 102 -4.49 -1.23 -13.16
CA VAL A 102 -5.17 -1.59 -11.92
C VAL A 102 -6.42 -0.75 -11.73
N ALA A 103 -7.56 -1.44 -11.60
CA ALA A 103 -8.86 -0.80 -11.40
C ALA A 103 -9.14 -0.56 -9.91
N LEU A 104 -8.84 -1.56 -9.08
CA LEU A 104 -9.10 -1.48 -7.65
C LEU A 104 -8.10 -2.32 -6.85
N LEU A 105 -8.09 -2.08 -5.56
CA LEU A 105 -7.38 -2.91 -4.59
C LEU A 105 -8.41 -3.68 -3.76
N ALA A 106 -8.03 -4.89 -3.35
CA ALA A 106 -8.90 -5.74 -2.53
C ALA A 106 -8.08 -6.44 -1.46
N VAL A 107 -8.74 -6.74 -0.33
CA VAL A 107 -8.15 -7.53 0.75
C VAL A 107 -8.99 -8.77 0.93
N THR A 108 -8.33 -9.92 0.94
CA THR A 108 -8.98 -11.21 1.13
C THR A 108 -8.48 -11.89 2.39
N LEU A 109 -9.31 -12.79 2.93
CA LEU A 109 -8.96 -13.64 4.07
C LEU A 109 -8.50 -14.99 3.53
N GLU A 110 -7.19 -15.25 3.63
CA GLU A 110 -6.55 -16.42 3.05
C GLU A 110 -6.06 -17.39 4.12
N PRO A 111 -5.69 -18.62 3.74
CA PRO A 111 -4.96 -19.49 4.66
C PRO A 111 -3.68 -18.81 5.15
N LYS A 112 -3.19 -19.26 6.31
CA LYS A 112 -1.96 -18.70 6.89
C LYS A 112 -0.82 -18.69 5.88
N GLY A 113 -0.23 -17.52 5.68
CA GLY A 113 0.85 -17.32 4.70
C GLY A 113 0.40 -16.83 3.34
N GLY A 114 -0.92 -16.76 3.09
CA GLY A 114 -1.48 -16.20 1.86
C GLY A 114 -2.13 -17.23 0.96
N SER A 115 -2.64 -16.77 -0.17
CA SER A 115 -3.32 -17.62 -1.14
C SER A 115 -2.38 -18.68 -1.70
N PRO A 116 -2.78 -19.97 -1.71
CA PRO A 116 -2.01 -21.01 -2.36
C PRO A 116 -2.17 -21.01 -3.88
N ASN A 117 -3.11 -20.23 -4.42
CA ASN A 117 -3.35 -20.14 -5.86
C ASN A 117 -2.49 -19.00 -6.44
N PRO A 118 -1.55 -19.31 -7.37
CA PRO A 118 -0.71 -18.26 -7.97
C PRO A 118 -1.50 -17.28 -8.85
N ASN A 119 -2.72 -17.63 -9.23
CA ASN A 119 -3.54 -16.82 -10.13
C ASN A 119 -4.56 -15.94 -9.43
N GLY A 120 -4.61 -15.97 -8.12
CA GLY A 120 -5.53 -15.10 -7.39
C GLY A 120 -5.89 -15.57 -6.00
N PRO A 121 -6.83 -14.88 -5.36
CA PRO A 121 -7.27 -15.24 -4.02
C PRO A 121 -8.10 -16.52 -4.01
N THR A 122 -8.10 -17.21 -2.86
CA THR A 122 -8.96 -18.36 -2.61
C THR A 122 -10.02 -18.06 -1.54
N GLY A 123 -9.79 -17.03 -0.72
CA GLY A 123 -10.71 -16.65 0.32
C GLY A 123 -11.63 -15.51 -0.06
N PRO A 124 -12.58 -15.18 0.83
CA PRO A 124 -13.53 -14.10 0.55
C PRO A 124 -12.89 -12.73 0.53
N ILE A 125 -13.43 -11.83 -0.29
CA ILE A 125 -13.05 -10.42 -0.31
C ILE A 125 -13.71 -9.74 0.89
N LEU A 126 -12.90 -9.20 1.79
CA LEU A 126 -13.38 -8.47 2.96
C LEU A 126 -13.52 -6.98 2.70
N TYR A 127 -12.59 -6.40 1.96
CA TYR A 127 -12.52 -4.95 1.72
C TYR A 127 -12.08 -4.70 0.30
N LYS A 128 -12.56 -3.61 -0.29
CA LYS A 128 -12.15 -3.19 -1.64
C LYS A 128 -12.32 -1.69 -1.79
N GLY A 129 -11.58 -1.10 -2.73
CA GLY A 129 -11.66 0.31 -3.05
C GLY A 129 -10.85 0.65 -4.28
N ALA A 130 -11.17 1.79 -4.88
CA ALA A 130 -10.51 2.26 -6.08
C ALA A 130 -9.08 2.70 -5.78
N TRP A 131 -8.17 2.42 -6.71
CA TRP A 131 -6.79 2.92 -6.68
C TRP A 131 -6.76 4.24 -7.46
N VAL A 132 -6.51 5.34 -6.76
CA VAL A 132 -6.68 6.68 -7.32
C VAL A 132 -5.36 7.43 -7.36
N ARG A 133 -5.03 7.96 -8.52
CA ARG A 133 -3.88 8.84 -8.68
C ARG A 133 -4.29 10.26 -8.30
N VAL A 134 -3.53 10.88 -7.39
CA VAL A 134 -3.85 12.22 -6.86
C VAL A 134 -2.89 13.30 -7.35
N MET A 135 -1.86 12.92 -8.10
CA MET A 135 -0.90 13.86 -8.68
C MET A 135 -0.56 13.53 -10.12
#